data_9bf4b158bc90252db6e4af4f9469dd02
#
_entry.id   9bf4b158bc90252db6e4af4f9469dd02
#
_cell.length_a   1.000
_cell.length_b   1.000
_cell.length_c   1.000
_cell.angle_alpha   90.00
_cell.angle_beta   90.00
_cell.angle_gamma   90.00
#
_symmetry.space_group_name_H-M   'P 1'
#
loop_
_entity.id
_entity.type
_entity.pdbx_description
1 polymer ?
#
loop_
_entity_poly.entity_id
_entity_poly.type
_entity_poly.pdbx_seq_one_letter_code
_entity_poly.pdbx_strand_id
1 'polypeptide(L)'
;HITLLGRIPSPKILIEAMKITRPNIVCSVPLILEKVYRKSILPLLEKGPMSIAMRIPLINTAIYSTIKAKLMEQFGGCVEIFIVGGAALNSETEDFLRKIKFPITVGYGMTECAPLISFELPTLFKEGSCGRILPPQYLEAKVTSRDPQNIPGELLVRGEHLMRDYYKNDEATKAVLEDDGWLHTGDMCTMEAD
;
A
#
# COMPACT_ATOMS: atom_id res chain seq x y z
N HIS A 1 13.93 9.22 -13.54
CA HIS A 1 13.74 8.65 -14.88
C HIS A 1 12.27 8.32 -15.12
N ILE A 2 11.72 8.74 -16.26
CA ILE A 2 10.39 8.36 -16.71
C ILE A 2 10.58 7.31 -17.81
N THR A 3 10.01 6.12 -17.62
CA THR A 3 10.01 5.07 -18.62
C THR A 3 8.61 4.93 -19.19
N LEU A 4 8.46 5.23 -20.48
CA LEU A 4 7.21 5.01 -21.21
C LEU A 4 7.21 3.59 -21.78
N LEU A 5 6.21 2.80 -21.40
CA LEU A 5 6.00 1.47 -21.97
C LEU A 5 5.23 1.63 -23.29
N GLY A 6 5.81 1.24 -24.39
CA GLY A 6 5.18 1.29 -25.73
C GLY A 6 4.04 0.26 -25.93
N ARG A 7 3.60 -0.40 -24.86
CA ARG A 7 2.56 -1.43 -24.85
C ARG A 7 1.66 -1.28 -23.62
N ILE A 8 0.46 -1.80 -23.68
CA ILE A 8 -0.44 -1.88 -22.52
C ILE A 8 0.27 -2.65 -21.41
N PRO A 9 0.41 -2.06 -20.20
CA PRO A 9 1.13 -2.68 -19.10
C PRO A 9 0.45 -3.98 -18.67
N SER A 10 1.14 -5.10 -18.86
CA SER A 10 0.79 -6.37 -18.22
C SER A 10 1.76 -6.64 -17.06
N PRO A 11 1.42 -7.49 -16.08
CA PRO A 11 2.34 -7.81 -14.99
C PRO A 11 3.71 -8.29 -15.49
N LYS A 12 3.75 -9.04 -16.59
CA LYS A 12 5.01 -9.51 -17.21
C LYS A 12 5.83 -8.35 -17.74
N ILE A 13 5.23 -7.43 -18.51
CA ILE A 13 5.90 -6.26 -19.07
C ILE A 13 6.43 -5.35 -17.95
N LEU A 14 5.64 -5.15 -16.88
CA LEU A 14 6.06 -4.36 -15.73
C LEU A 14 7.27 -4.97 -15.02
N ILE A 15 7.27 -6.29 -14.78
CA ILE A 15 8.41 -6.99 -14.18
C ILE A 15 9.65 -6.90 -15.07
N GLU A 16 9.53 -7.08 -16.38
CA GLU A 16 10.63 -6.91 -17.32
C GLU A 16 11.20 -5.48 -17.31
N ALA A 17 10.31 -4.48 -17.29
CA ALA A 17 10.72 -3.07 -17.17
C ALA A 17 11.44 -2.79 -15.84
N MET A 18 10.95 -3.31 -14.72
CA MET A 18 11.58 -3.13 -13.41
C MET A 18 12.97 -3.76 -13.35
N LYS A 19 13.20 -4.91 -13.99
CA LYS A 19 14.54 -5.53 -14.09
C LYS A 19 15.54 -4.64 -14.83
N ILE A 20 15.07 -3.88 -15.83
CA ILE A 20 15.91 -2.96 -16.62
C ILE A 20 16.15 -1.65 -15.86
N THR A 21 15.08 -1.06 -15.32
CA THR A 21 15.12 0.26 -14.66
C THR A 21 15.66 0.22 -13.25
N ARG A 22 15.59 -0.94 -12.58
CA ARG A 22 16.05 -1.18 -11.20
C ARG A 22 15.59 -0.09 -10.22
N PRO A 23 14.27 0.09 -10.05
CA PRO A 23 13.74 1.17 -9.23
C PRO A 23 14.05 0.97 -7.75
N ASN A 24 14.27 2.08 -7.03
CA ASN A 24 14.37 2.09 -5.56
C ASN A 24 12.99 2.19 -4.90
N ILE A 25 12.06 2.92 -5.53
CA ILE A 25 10.69 3.09 -5.04
C ILE A 25 9.74 2.56 -6.11
N VAL A 26 8.80 1.73 -5.69
CA VAL A 26 7.74 1.17 -6.53
C VAL A 26 6.40 1.52 -5.91
N CYS A 27 5.53 2.19 -6.66
CA CYS A 27 4.13 2.37 -6.31
C CYS A 27 3.28 1.43 -7.17
N SER A 28 2.44 0.63 -6.54
CA SER A 28 1.67 -0.40 -7.24
C SER A 28 0.34 -0.67 -6.56
N VAL A 29 -0.53 -1.38 -7.30
CA VAL A 29 -1.78 -1.91 -6.74
C VAL A 29 -1.55 -3.29 -6.12
N PRO A 30 -2.37 -3.71 -5.14
CA PRO A 30 -2.25 -5.00 -4.45
C PRO A 30 -2.15 -6.20 -5.38
N LEU A 31 -2.93 -6.18 -6.45
CA LEU A 31 -3.08 -7.29 -7.40
C LEU A 31 -1.74 -7.84 -7.93
N ILE A 32 -0.72 -7.00 -8.08
CA ILE A 32 0.59 -7.45 -8.59
C ILE A 32 1.28 -8.34 -7.55
N LEU A 33 1.36 -7.90 -6.30
CA LEU A 33 1.97 -8.68 -5.21
C LEU A 33 1.16 -9.93 -4.88
N GLU A 34 -0.16 -9.83 -4.84
CA GLU A 34 -1.05 -10.96 -4.60
C GLU A 34 -0.94 -12.03 -5.69
N LYS A 35 -0.83 -11.63 -6.96
CA LYS A 35 -0.60 -12.59 -8.05
C LYS A 35 0.77 -13.28 -7.93
N VAL A 36 1.80 -12.55 -7.57
CA VAL A 36 3.13 -13.13 -7.35
C VAL A 36 3.08 -14.10 -6.16
N TYR A 37 2.47 -13.69 -5.04
CA TYR A 37 2.31 -14.53 -3.87
C TYR A 37 1.55 -15.81 -4.19
N ARG A 38 0.32 -15.70 -4.69
CA ARG A 38 -0.57 -16.86 -4.94
C ARG A 38 -0.08 -17.79 -6.04
N LYS A 39 0.53 -17.25 -7.12
CA LYS A 39 0.95 -18.06 -8.26
C LYS A 39 2.35 -18.64 -8.14
N SER A 40 3.27 -17.93 -7.49
CA SER A 40 4.68 -18.29 -7.49
C SER A 40 5.21 -18.72 -6.12
N ILE A 41 4.66 -18.21 -5.03
CA ILE A 41 5.18 -18.44 -3.68
C ILE A 41 4.36 -19.48 -2.94
N LEU A 42 3.06 -19.26 -2.78
CA LEU A 42 2.18 -20.14 -2.01
C LEU A 42 2.26 -21.62 -2.44
N PRO A 43 2.22 -21.97 -3.75
CA PRO A 43 2.33 -23.35 -4.19
C PRO A 43 3.69 -24.00 -3.85
N LEU A 44 4.74 -23.21 -3.68
CA LEU A 44 6.05 -23.72 -3.26
C LEU A 44 6.07 -24.04 -1.76
N LEU A 45 5.41 -23.20 -0.95
CA LEU A 45 5.34 -23.37 0.51
C LEU A 45 4.45 -24.54 0.93
N GLU A 46 3.40 -24.83 0.16
CA GLU A 46 2.41 -25.89 0.44
C GLU A 46 2.87 -27.28 -0.02
N LYS A 47 3.87 -27.39 -0.90
CA LYS A 47 4.33 -28.66 -1.43
C LYS A 47 5.16 -29.48 -0.44
N GLY A 48 4.65 -30.66 -0.07
CA GLY A 48 5.29 -31.81 0.59
C GLY A 48 6.48 -31.47 1.52
N PRO A 49 7.75 -31.70 1.10
CA PRO A 49 8.90 -31.50 1.97
C PRO A 49 9.07 -30.06 2.46
N MET A 50 8.65 -29.07 1.66
CA MET A 50 8.75 -27.65 2.00
C MET A 50 7.84 -27.28 3.17
N SER A 51 6.62 -27.81 3.22
CA SER A 51 5.69 -27.56 4.33
C SER A 51 6.21 -28.08 5.66
N ILE A 52 6.96 -29.18 5.63
CA ILE A 52 7.63 -29.74 6.82
C ILE A 52 8.83 -28.86 7.21
N ALA A 53 9.66 -28.47 6.24
CA ALA A 53 10.82 -27.61 6.45
C ALA A 53 10.44 -26.25 7.05
N MET A 54 9.29 -25.71 6.69
CA MET A 54 8.77 -24.44 7.22
C MET A 54 8.41 -24.48 8.71
N ARG A 55 8.28 -25.66 9.32
CA ARG A 55 8.04 -25.83 10.77
C ARG A 55 9.32 -25.75 11.60
N ILE A 56 10.49 -25.81 10.96
CA ILE A 56 11.79 -25.80 11.65
C ILE A 56 12.33 -24.35 11.63
N PRO A 57 12.51 -23.68 12.78
CA PRO A 57 12.82 -22.24 12.87
C PRO A 57 14.04 -21.78 12.07
N LEU A 58 15.14 -22.52 12.09
CA LEU A 58 16.35 -22.16 11.35
C LEU A 58 16.19 -22.34 9.84
N ILE A 59 15.47 -23.39 9.44
CA ILE A 59 15.26 -23.71 8.03
C ILE A 59 14.27 -22.72 7.41
N ASN A 60 13.19 -22.37 8.12
CA ASN A 60 12.20 -21.41 7.61
C ASN A 60 12.85 -20.03 7.39
N THR A 61 13.74 -19.58 8.25
CA THR A 61 14.48 -18.32 8.10
C THR A 61 15.31 -18.31 6.81
N ALA A 62 16.01 -19.40 6.51
CA ALA A 62 16.79 -19.54 5.28
C ALA A 62 15.87 -19.54 4.03
N ILE A 63 14.73 -20.23 4.11
CA ILE A 63 13.72 -20.26 3.04
C ILE A 63 13.17 -18.84 2.81
N TYR A 64 12.77 -18.13 3.86
CA TYR A 64 12.26 -16.76 3.77
C TYR A 64 13.28 -15.80 3.16
N SER A 65 14.55 -15.91 3.56
CA SER A 65 15.65 -15.11 2.98
C SER A 65 15.79 -15.38 1.47
N THR A 66 15.73 -16.65 1.08
CA THR A 66 15.81 -17.04 -0.34
C THR A 66 14.64 -16.54 -1.15
N ILE A 67 13.41 -16.61 -0.60
CA ILE A 67 12.20 -16.10 -1.25
C ILE A 67 12.28 -14.58 -1.38
N LYS A 68 12.69 -13.88 -0.31
CA LYS A 68 12.92 -12.43 -0.36
C LYS A 68 13.89 -12.07 -1.47
N ALA A 69 15.04 -12.72 -1.53
CA ALA A 69 16.06 -12.41 -2.55
C ALA A 69 15.52 -12.60 -3.97
N LYS A 70 14.81 -13.69 -4.25
CA LYS A 70 14.15 -13.92 -5.55
C LYS A 70 13.08 -12.89 -5.86
N LEU A 71 12.27 -12.49 -4.87
CA LEU A 71 11.25 -11.48 -5.04
C LEU A 71 11.88 -10.11 -5.33
N MET A 72 12.92 -9.74 -4.61
CA MET A 72 13.70 -8.53 -4.87
C MET A 72 14.28 -8.53 -6.28
N GLU A 73 14.87 -9.63 -6.71
CA GLU A 73 15.42 -9.78 -8.07
C GLU A 73 14.34 -9.60 -9.15
N GLN A 74 13.13 -10.12 -8.94
CA GLN A 74 12.02 -9.91 -9.88
C GLN A 74 11.69 -8.43 -10.09
N PHE A 75 11.82 -7.61 -9.04
CA PHE A 75 11.58 -6.18 -9.08
C PHE A 75 12.84 -5.35 -9.35
N GLY A 76 13.91 -5.96 -9.88
CA GLY A 76 15.14 -5.27 -10.30
C GLY A 76 16.25 -5.22 -9.25
N GLY A 77 16.06 -5.80 -8.07
CA GLY A 77 17.09 -5.99 -7.04
C GLY A 77 17.45 -4.76 -6.20
N CYS A 78 16.81 -3.60 -6.46
CA CYS A 78 17.15 -2.33 -5.81
C CYS A 78 16.00 -1.69 -5.03
N VAL A 79 14.87 -2.37 -4.88
CA VAL A 79 13.68 -1.82 -4.22
C VAL A 79 13.94 -1.61 -2.73
N GLU A 80 13.83 -0.37 -2.29
CA GLU A 80 13.93 0.05 -0.88
C GLU A 80 12.55 0.26 -0.26
N ILE A 81 11.59 0.71 -1.08
CA ILE A 81 10.20 0.96 -0.65
C ILE A 81 9.26 0.44 -1.73
N PHE A 82 8.36 -0.45 -1.34
CA PHE A 82 7.26 -0.91 -2.20
C PHE A 82 5.93 -0.45 -1.62
N ILE A 83 5.38 0.62 -2.18
CA ILE A 83 4.12 1.23 -1.75
C ILE A 83 2.96 0.52 -2.44
N VAL A 84 2.03 0.00 -1.67
CA VAL A 84 0.78 -0.58 -2.16
C VAL A 84 -0.35 0.38 -1.83
N GLY A 85 -1.13 0.74 -2.83
CA GLY A 85 -2.24 1.68 -2.66
C GLY A 85 -3.35 1.46 -3.69
N GLY A 86 -4.43 2.22 -3.56
CA GLY A 86 -5.59 2.17 -4.46
C GLY A 86 -6.59 1.05 -4.17
N ALA A 87 -6.27 0.11 -3.28
CA ALA A 87 -7.18 -0.91 -2.74
C ALA A 87 -6.55 -1.55 -1.51
N ALA A 88 -7.36 -2.23 -0.69
CA ALA A 88 -6.86 -2.99 0.44
C ALA A 88 -5.99 -4.17 -0.02
N LEU A 89 -4.83 -4.34 0.62
CA LEU A 89 -3.98 -5.51 0.43
C LEU A 89 -4.57 -6.69 1.21
N ASN A 90 -4.58 -7.88 0.59
CA ASN A 90 -5.01 -9.10 1.26
C ASN A 90 -4.11 -9.39 2.47
N SER A 91 -4.70 -9.62 3.66
CA SER A 91 -3.98 -9.80 4.92
C SER A 91 -2.97 -10.95 4.88
N GLU A 92 -3.33 -12.10 4.29
CA GLU A 92 -2.41 -13.24 4.15
C GLU A 92 -1.16 -12.88 3.33
N THR A 93 -1.34 -12.10 2.27
CA THR A 93 -0.23 -11.62 1.45
C THR A 93 0.62 -10.60 2.21
N GLU A 94 -0.01 -9.69 2.95
CA GLU A 94 0.69 -8.70 3.80
C GLU A 94 1.53 -9.41 4.85
N ASP A 95 0.92 -10.31 5.64
CA ASP A 95 1.59 -11.10 6.67
C ASP A 95 2.81 -11.84 6.14
N PHE A 96 2.65 -12.47 4.97
CA PHE A 96 3.76 -13.18 4.36
C PHE A 96 4.90 -12.25 3.96
N LEU A 97 4.61 -11.13 3.29
CA LEU A 97 5.62 -10.16 2.86
C LEU A 97 6.36 -9.55 4.05
N ARG A 98 5.66 -9.32 5.16
CA ARG A 98 6.26 -8.86 6.42
C ARG A 98 7.15 -9.93 7.03
N LYS A 99 6.71 -11.19 7.08
CA LYS A 99 7.53 -12.32 7.59
C LYS A 99 8.85 -12.46 6.86
N ILE A 100 8.86 -12.30 5.54
CA ILE A 100 10.10 -12.32 4.76
C ILE A 100 10.87 -10.99 4.81
N LYS A 101 10.37 -9.97 5.52
CA LYS A 101 10.93 -8.61 5.60
C LYS A 101 11.10 -7.99 4.22
N PHE A 102 10.14 -8.18 3.32
CA PHE A 102 10.05 -7.45 2.06
C PHE A 102 9.71 -5.98 2.37
N PRO A 103 10.32 -4.98 1.69
CA PRO A 103 10.15 -3.57 2.04
C PRO A 103 8.79 -3.00 1.59
N ILE A 104 7.72 -3.60 2.09
CA ILE A 104 6.35 -3.21 1.77
C ILE A 104 5.82 -2.18 2.76
N THR A 105 5.00 -1.27 2.25
CA THR A 105 4.13 -0.39 3.02
C THR A 105 2.83 -0.16 2.29
N VAL A 106 1.79 0.20 3.03
CA VAL A 106 0.50 0.59 2.46
C VAL A 106 0.40 2.10 2.51
N GLY A 107 0.03 2.71 1.39
CA GLY A 107 -0.35 4.11 1.31
C GLY A 107 -1.86 4.21 1.08
N TYR A 108 -2.51 5.13 1.78
CA TYR A 108 -3.92 5.41 1.61
C TYR A 108 -4.12 6.81 1.04
N GLY A 109 -5.11 6.92 0.18
CA GLY A 109 -5.52 8.16 -0.40
C GLY A 109 -6.52 7.99 -1.53
N MET A 110 -6.92 9.10 -2.12
CA MET A 110 -7.94 9.17 -3.16
C MET A 110 -7.59 10.27 -4.17
N THR A 111 -8.19 10.22 -5.34
CA THR A 111 -7.92 11.18 -6.43
C THR A 111 -8.16 12.61 -5.98
N GLU A 112 -9.17 12.83 -5.17
CA GLU A 112 -9.57 14.11 -4.58
C GLU A 112 -8.50 14.71 -3.65
N CYS A 113 -7.51 13.93 -3.25
CA CYS A 113 -6.42 14.31 -2.34
C CYS A 113 -5.03 14.30 -3.00
N ALA A 114 -4.93 14.28 -4.31
CA ALA A 114 -3.73 14.41 -5.17
C ALA A 114 -2.52 13.48 -4.89
N PRO A 115 -2.62 12.20 -4.69
CA PRO A 115 -3.68 11.35 -4.16
C PRO A 115 -3.50 10.99 -2.68
N LEU A 116 -2.40 11.38 -2.00
CA LEU A 116 -1.93 10.77 -0.75
C LEU A 116 -2.51 11.45 0.50
N ILE A 117 -3.07 10.65 1.39
CA ILE A 117 -3.56 11.07 2.72
C ILE A 117 -2.63 10.53 3.82
N SER A 118 -2.28 9.25 3.75
CA SER A 118 -1.40 8.64 4.73
C SER A 118 -0.37 7.70 4.12
N PHE A 119 0.77 7.60 4.79
CA PHE A 119 1.90 6.79 4.39
C PHE A 119 2.85 6.60 5.57
N GLU A 120 3.56 5.46 5.62
CA GLU A 120 4.63 5.23 6.58
C GLU A 120 5.79 4.47 5.91
N LEU A 121 7.00 4.64 6.43
CA LEU A 121 8.16 3.88 5.96
C LEU A 121 8.01 2.39 6.28
N PRO A 122 8.51 1.47 5.43
CA PRO A 122 8.39 0.03 5.66
C PRO A 122 8.93 -0.45 7.01
N THR A 123 9.90 0.26 7.57
CA THR A 123 10.51 -0.05 8.89
C THR A 123 9.62 0.30 10.07
N LEU A 124 8.68 1.22 9.89
CA LEU A 124 7.75 1.72 10.92
C LEU A 124 6.31 1.29 10.67
N PHE A 125 6.06 0.67 9.51
CA PHE A 125 4.73 0.26 9.10
C PHE A 125 4.13 -0.78 10.05
N LYS A 126 2.92 -0.51 10.53
CA LYS A 126 2.14 -1.41 11.38
C LYS A 126 1.19 -2.26 10.52
N GLU A 127 1.02 -3.52 10.90
CA GLU A 127 0.08 -4.45 10.26
C GLU A 127 -1.36 -3.93 10.33
N GLY A 128 -2.08 -4.03 9.20
CA GLY A 128 -3.47 -3.58 9.10
C GLY A 128 -3.65 -2.06 9.13
N SER A 129 -2.55 -1.29 9.18
CA SER A 129 -2.58 0.18 9.13
C SER A 129 -2.49 0.67 7.67
N CYS A 130 -2.99 1.88 7.43
CA CYS A 130 -2.74 2.63 6.20
C CYS A 130 -1.59 3.64 6.34
N GLY A 131 -0.79 3.52 7.41
CA GLY A 131 0.30 4.44 7.69
C GLY A 131 -0.13 5.68 8.47
N ARG A 132 0.83 6.58 8.67
CA ARG A 132 0.65 7.84 9.39
C ARG A 132 0.05 8.89 8.45
N ILE A 133 -0.90 9.66 8.95
CA ILE A 133 -1.43 10.84 8.25
C ILE A 133 -0.27 11.79 7.88
N LEU A 134 -0.34 12.39 6.71
CA LEU A 134 0.64 13.41 6.30
C LEU A 134 0.75 14.51 7.36
N PRO A 135 1.95 15.11 7.52
CA PRO A 135 2.17 16.15 8.53
C PRO A 135 1.16 17.29 8.45
N PRO A 136 0.76 17.89 9.60
CA PRO A 136 -0.31 18.90 9.68
C PRO A 136 -0.10 20.14 8.80
N GLN A 137 1.14 20.45 8.41
CA GLN A 137 1.42 21.53 7.46
C GLN A 137 0.93 21.23 6.03
N TYR A 138 0.61 19.98 5.72
CA TYR A 138 0.09 19.56 4.42
C TYR A 138 -1.36 19.14 4.49
N LEU A 139 -1.76 18.45 5.58
CA LEU A 139 -3.08 17.85 5.70
C LEU A 139 -3.51 17.81 7.17
N GLU A 140 -4.68 18.34 7.44
CA GLU A 140 -5.41 18.10 8.68
C GLU A 140 -6.35 16.92 8.50
N ALA A 141 -6.53 16.10 9.53
CA ALA A 141 -7.43 14.96 9.51
C ALA A 141 -8.22 14.84 10.81
N LYS A 142 -9.46 14.43 10.71
CA LYS A 142 -10.32 14.10 11.85
C LYS A 142 -11.21 12.90 11.52
N VAL A 143 -11.58 12.13 12.55
CA VAL A 143 -12.54 11.03 12.43
C VAL A 143 -13.82 11.43 13.15
N THR A 144 -14.98 11.24 12.50
CA THR A 144 -16.30 11.56 13.05
C THR A 144 -16.75 10.49 14.06
N SER A 145 -16.02 10.37 15.16
CA SER A 145 -16.28 9.40 16.21
C SER A 145 -16.18 10.03 17.61
N ARG A 146 -16.90 9.48 18.56
CA ARG A 146 -16.77 9.85 19.99
C ARG A 146 -15.45 9.37 20.60
N ASP A 147 -14.94 8.27 20.08
CA ASP A 147 -13.69 7.64 20.46
C ASP A 147 -12.97 7.17 19.20
N PRO A 148 -12.23 8.08 18.51
CA PRO A 148 -11.59 7.77 17.22
C PRO A 148 -10.60 6.61 17.29
N GLN A 149 -10.08 6.29 18.46
CA GLN A 149 -9.13 5.19 18.63
C GLN A 149 -9.79 3.82 18.62
N ASN A 150 -11.02 3.72 19.14
CA ASN A 150 -11.68 2.43 19.35
C ASN A 150 -12.97 2.26 18.54
N ILE A 151 -13.63 3.35 18.17
CA ILE A 151 -14.89 3.32 17.44
C ILE A 151 -14.69 3.93 16.07
N PRO A 152 -14.87 3.17 14.99
CA PRO A 152 -14.75 3.70 13.64
C PRO A 152 -15.71 4.87 13.38
N GLY A 153 -15.21 5.87 12.66
CA GLY A 153 -15.97 6.99 12.14
C GLY A 153 -15.48 7.34 10.74
N GLU A 154 -16.20 8.19 10.04
CA GLU A 154 -15.77 8.67 8.74
C GLU A 154 -14.52 9.55 8.89
N LEU A 155 -13.53 9.33 8.02
CA LEU A 155 -12.36 10.19 7.91
C LEU A 155 -12.72 11.44 7.12
N LEU A 156 -12.46 12.61 7.71
CA LEU A 156 -12.50 13.90 7.04
C LEU A 156 -11.09 14.46 6.96
N VAL A 157 -10.76 15.10 5.85
CA VAL A 157 -9.45 15.71 5.61
C VAL A 157 -9.56 17.12 5.09
N ARG A 158 -8.57 17.98 5.40
CA ARG A 158 -8.48 19.35 4.93
C ARG A 158 -7.03 19.71 4.61
N GLY A 159 -6.80 20.34 3.45
CA GLY A 159 -5.44 20.73 3.04
C GLY A 159 -5.41 21.38 1.67
N GLU A 160 -4.28 22.01 1.33
CA GLU A 160 -4.11 22.72 0.06
C GLU A 160 -4.06 21.83 -1.18
N HIS A 161 -3.78 20.53 -1.00
CA HIS A 161 -3.69 19.58 -2.10
C HIS A 161 -5.01 18.86 -2.41
N LEU A 162 -6.10 19.23 -1.72
CA LEU A 162 -7.41 18.68 -2.04
C LEU A 162 -7.93 19.22 -3.37
N MET A 163 -8.80 18.44 -4.02
CA MET A 163 -9.49 18.89 -5.23
C MET A 163 -10.22 20.22 -4.98
N ARG A 164 -10.31 21.03 -6.01
CA ARG A 164 -11.11 22.24 -5.99
C ARG A 164 -12.60 21.92 -6.10
N ASP A 165 -12.96 21.08 -7.07
CA ASP A 165 -14.35 20.70 -7.37
C ASP A 165 -14.39 19.49 -8.30
N TYR A 166 -15.56 18.87 -8.44
CA TYR A 166 -15.87 17.96 -9.53
C TYR A 166 -16.29 18.75 -10.75
N TYR A 167 -15.61 18.58 -11.86
CA TYR A 167 -15.83 19.34 -13.09
C TYR A 167 -17.29 19.33 -13.53
N LYS A 168 -17.91 20.52 -13.62
CA LYS A 168 -19.31 20.74 -13.98
C LYS A 168 -20.32 19.93 -13.14
N ASN A 169 -20.01 19.67 -11.88
CA ASN A 169 -20.86 18.92 -10.98
C ASN A 169 -20.84 19.50 -9.56
N ASP A 170 -21.46 20.68 -9.42
CA ASP A 170 -21.52 21.42 -8.14
C ASP A 170 -22.28 20.64 -7.06
N GLU A 171 -23.28 19.85 -7.45
CA GLU A 171 -24.06 19.05 -6.52
C GLU A 171 -23.18 17.97 -5.86
N ALA A 172 -22.43 17.23 -6.66
CA ALA A 172 -21.50 16.23 -6.14
C ALA A 172 -20.37 16.87 -5.31
N THR A 173 -19.90 18.06 -5.70
CA THR A 173 -18.89 18.78 -4.93
C THR A 173 -19.40 19.15 -3.55
N LYS A 174 -20.57 19.76 -3.47
CA LYS A 174 -21.21 20.15 -2.20
C LYS A 174 -21.59 18.97 -1.32
N ALA A 175 -21.78 17.79 -1.90
CA ALA A 175 -22.09 16.58 -1.14
C ALA A 175 -20.88 16.06 -0.35
N VAL A 176 -19.65 16.39 -0.75
CA VAL A 176 -18.43 15.85 -0.13
C VAL A 176 -17.46 16.91 0.40
N LEU A 177 -17.57 18.15 -0.06
CA LEU A 177 -16.67 19.24 0.34
C LEU A 177 -17.47 20.32 1.10
N GLU A 178 -17.16 20.50 2.39
CA GLU A 178 -17.76 21.52 3.24
C GLU A 178 -17.24 22.92 2.90
N ASP A 179 -18.01 23.95 3.22
CA ASP A 179 -17.66 25.37 2.94
C ASP A 179 -16.36 25.79 3.65
N ASP A 180 -16.01 25.18 4.77
CA ASP A 180 -14.78 25.42 5.52
C ASP A 180 -13.60 24.53 5.09
N GLY A 181 -13.76 23.79 3.99
CA GLY A 181 -12.73 23.04 3.31
C GLY A 181 -12.52 21.61 3.80
N TRP A 182 -13.36 21.05 4.65
CA TRP A 182 -13.31 19.64 4.98
C TRP A 182 -13.89 18.78 3.86
N LEU A 183 -13.12 17.78 3.45
CA LEU A 183 -13.54 16.77 2.48
C LEU A 183 -13.96 15.49 3.23
N HIS A 184 -15.18 15.05 2.98
CA HIS A 184 -15.70 13.75 3.37
C HIS A 184 -15.10 12.68 2.46
N THR A 185 -14.31 11.77 3.02
CA THR A 185 -13.68 10.70 2.21
C THR A 185 -14.64 9.56 1.89
N GLY A 186 -15.70 9.41 2.65
CA GLY A 186 -16.60 8.26 2.59
C GLY A 186 -16.02 6.98 3.21
N ASP A 187 -14.78 7.03 3.69
CA ASP A 187 -14.10 5.87 4.27
C ASP A 187 -14.16 5.87 5.79
N MET A 188 -14.46 4.70 6.35
CA MET A 188 -14.54 4.49 7.80
C MET A 188 -13.21 4.00 8.35
N CYS A 189 -12.71 4.66 9.39
CA CYS A 189 -11.46 4.26 10.03
C CYS A 189 -11.46 4.51 11.55
N THR A 190 -10.48 3.94 12.23
CA THR A 190 -10.01 4.38 13.55
C THR A 190 -8.70 5.14 13.35
N MET A 191 -8.34 6.03 14.24
CA MET A 191 -7.12 6.84 14.19
C MET A 191 -6.42 6.81 15.55
N GLU A 192 -5.19 6.30 15.57
CA GLU A 192 -4.35 6.30 16.78
C GLU A 192 -3.89 7.73 17.14
N ALA A 193 -3.53 7.95 18.40
CA ALA A 193 -3.20 9.30 18.90
C ALA A 193 -1.78 9.78 18.56
N ASP A 194 -0.96 8.98 17.87
CA ASP A 194 0.47 9.25 17.61
C ASP A 194 0.81 9.57 16.16
#